data_3bd3d24c60d0cdaed664c37546aaab53
#
_entry.id   3bd3d24c60d0cdaed664c37546aaab53
#
_cell.length_a   1.000
_cell.length_b   1.000
_cell.length_c   1.000
_cell.angle_alpha   90.00
_cell.angle_beta   90.00
_cell.angle_gamma   90.00
#
_symmetry.space_group_name_H-M   'P 1'
#
loop_
_entity.id
_entity.type
_entity.pdbx_description
1 polymer ?
#
loop_
_entity_poly.entity_id
_entity_poly.type
_entity_poly.pdbx_seq_one_letter_code
_entity_poly.pdbx_strand_id
1 'polypeptide(L)'
;MSSHPTNGRREVTVTEVAAAARVSKATAARALGGYGAVSEAVRDRVLLAADELGYRPNALAKSMNTGRSNTIGLVVGDIENPFFAHATRGAWDVARAAGYDLIVSNSDEEMGAESDAISVLLDKRVDGILVSPASSIETQTLQTVLDVGRPLVLFDRCAPALDVDAVVADNEVGAFELATLLIAAGHRRIAFISTIAHDGDYVRGDELGSTSVGDRVAGLLRAADGSEASEPVIRLNARRDGIDTVTRSVLAGPDRATAIIASDSLVALAVFRTIRELGLEIPRDVSLVSFDDADWTAITTPAITVMAQPIYEVGAEAARMLLRRIAGDRGPAAQVRLPQSLLERASVAPPHS
;
A
#
# COMPACT_ATOMS: atom_id res chain seq x y z
N MET A 1 -26.52 -1.02 -44.16
CA MET A 1 -26.05 -0.04 -43.17
C MET A 1 -27.23 0.36 -42.31
N SER A 2 -27.47 -0.29 -41.19
CA SER A 2 -28.56 0.00 -40.28
C SER A 2 -27.97 0.65 -39.04
N SER A 3 -28.19 1.94 -38.91
CA SER A 3 -27.86 2.72 -37.72
C SER A 3 -28.83 2.33 -36.59
N HIS A 4 -28.29 1.68 -35.54
CA HIS A 4 -29.02 1.51 -34.29
C HIS A 4 -29.02 2.86 -33.56
N PRO A 5 -30.21 3.39 -33.19
CA PRO A 5 -30.27 4.55 -32.31
C PRO A 5 -29.86 4.09 -30.90
N THR A 6 -28.80 4.66 -30.37
CA THR A 6 -28.46 4.60 -28.95
C THR A 6 -29.54 5.31 -28.17
N ASN A 7 -30.41 4.52 -27.54
CA ASN A 7 -31.47 5.02 -26.66
C ASN A 7 -30.85 5.49 -25.37
N GLY A 8 -30.31 6.71 -25.35
CA GLY A 8 -29.79 7.36 -24.13
C GLY A 8 -30.98 7.55 -23.16
N ARG A 9 -31.03 6.73 -22.11
CA ARG A 9 -31.96 6.93 -21.00
C ARG A 9 -31.72 8.34 -20.46
N ARG A 10 -32.68 9.25 -20.69
CA ARG A 10 -32.61 10.62 -20.18
C ARG A 10 -32.52 10.57 -18.65
N GLU A 11 -31.44 11.10 -18.09
CA GLU A 11 -31.27 11.17 -16.63
C GLU A 11 -32.35 12.06 -16.02
N VAL A 12 -33.01 11.53 -14.98
CA VAL A 12 -33.98 12.27 -14.19
C VAL A 12 -33.31 13.45 -13.49
N THR A 13 -33.92 14.61 -13.54
CA THR A 13 -33.38 15.85 -12.97
C THR A 13 -34.02 16.20 -11.63
N VAL A 14 -33.33 17.04 -10.81
CA VAL A 14 -33.87 17.60 -9.57
C VAL A 14 -35.20 18.32 -9.80
N THR A 15 -35.42 18.91 -11.01
CA THR A 15 -36.65 19.61 -11.38
C THR A 15 -37.81 18.63 -11.51
N GLU A 16 -37.60 17.45 -12.08
CA GLU A 16 -38.62 16.41 -12.20
C GLU A 16 -38.96 15.81 -10.82
N VAL A 17 -37.96 15.59 -9.95
CA VAL A 17 -38.21 15.19 -8.55
C VAL A 17 -39.01 16.26 -7.80
N ALA A 18 -38.69 17.55 -7.96
CA ALA A 18 -39.37 18.65 -7.33
C ALA A 18 -40.87 18.72 -7.78
N ALA A 19 -41.11 18.50 -9.06
CA ALA A 19 -42.48 18.46 -9.61
C ALA A 19 -43.27 17.29 -9.01
N ALA A 20 -42.68 16.08 -8.99
CA ALA A 20 -43.30 14.89 -8.41
C ALA A 20 -43.61 15.04 -6.92
N ALA A 21 -42.66 15.58 -6.15
CA ALA A 21 -42.83 15.86 -4.72
C ALA A 21 -43.68 17.09 -4.41
N ARG A 22 -44.14 17.85 -5.42
CA ARG A 22 -44.87 19.10 -5.28
C ARG A 22 -44.20 20.14 -4.40
N VAL A 23 -42.90 20.35 -4.61
CA VAL A 23 -42.09 21.36 -3.91
C VAL A 23 -41.29 22.22 -4.90
N SER A 24 -40.70 23.32 -4.41
CA SER A 24 -39.79 24.09 -5.25
C SER A 24 -38.49 23.32 -5.55
N LYS A 25 -37.83 23.58 -6.70
CA LYS A 25 -36.54 23.03 -7.04
C LYS A 25 -35.50 23.24 -5.92
N ALA A 26 -35.51 24.42 -5.29
CA ALA A 26 -34.65 24.75 -4.19
C ALA A 26 -34.94 23.90 -2.94
N THR A 27 -36.19 23.59 -2.65
CA THR A 27 -36.60 22.70 -1.55
C THR A 27 -36.22 21.26 -1.83
N ALA A 28 -36.44 20.76 -3.05
CA ALA A 28 -36.01 19.43 -3.45
C ALA A 28 -34.48 19.28 -3.38
N ALA A 29 -33.74 20.27 -3.88
CA ALA A 29 -32.27 20.25 -3.81
C ALA A 29 -31.75 20.21 -2.36
N ARG A 30 -32.37 20.96 -1.43
CA ARG A 30 -32.01 20.94 -0.01
C ARG A 30 -32.35 19.61 0.66
N ALA A 31 -33.53 19.05 0.36
CA ALA A 31 -33.95 17.75 0.88
C ALA A 31 -33.03 16.62 0.42
N LEU A 32 -32.71 16.57 -0.89
CA LEU A 32 -31.80 15.58 -1.50
C LEU A 32 -30.35 15.75 -1.06
N GLY A 33 -29.92 16.99 -0.87
CA GLY A 33 -28.55 17.31 -0.44
C GLY A 33 -28.29 17.16 1.06
N GLY A 34 -29.34 17.03 1.87
CA GLY A 34 -29.24 16.93 3.33
C GLY A 34 -28.83 18.24 4.01
N TYR A 35 -28.95 19.40 3.38
CA TYR A 35 -28.58 20.71 3.92
C TYR A 35 -29.77 21.67 4.02
N GLY A 36 -29.66 22.65 4.93
CA GLY A 36 -30.70 23.65 5.16
C GLY A 36 -31.93 23.12 5.89
N ALA A 37 -32.82 24.04 6.28
CA ALA A 37 -34.04 23.72 7.02
C ALA A 37 -35.11 23.20 6.06
N VAL A 38 -35.39 21.89 6.12
CA VAL A 38 -36.51 21.22 5.44
C VAL A 38 -37.22 20.37 6.48
N SER A 39 -38.55 20.45 6.58
CA SER A 39 -39.31 19.61 7.50
C SER A 39 -39.19 18.13 7.10
N GLU A 40 -39.24 17.24 8.09
CA GLU A 40 -39.12 15.79 7.91
C GLU A 40 -40.15 15.27 6.89
N ALA A 41 -41.41 15.67 7.02
CA ALA A 41 -42.48 15.29 6.10
C ALA A 41 -42.25 15.76 4.64
N VAL A 42 -41.55 16.88 4.42
CA VAL A 42 -41.17 17.33 3.07
C VAL A 42 -39.98 16.55 2.54
N ARG A 43 -39.00 16.23 3.43
CA ARG A 43 -37.83 15.43 3.10
C ARG A 43 -38.26 14.04 2.63
N ASP A 44 -39.13 13.36 3.38
CA ASP A 44 -39.61 12.02 3.08
C ASP A 44 -40.34 11.97 1.73
N ARG A 45 -41.21 12.96 1.45
CA ARG A 45 -41.89 13.08 0.19
C ARG A 45 -40.93 13.26 -0.99
N VAL A 46 -39.86 14.05 -0.82
CA VAL A 46 -38.86 14.26 -1.85
C VAL A 46 -38.01 13.00 -2.07
N LEU A 47 -37.65 12.31 -1.02
CA LEU A 47 -36.87 11.05 -1.10
C LEU A 47 -37.70 9.94 -1.79
N LEU A 48 -39.01 9.83 -1.44
CA LEU A 48 -39.92 8.88 -2.09
C LEU A 48 -40.05 9.17 -3.58
N ALA A 49 -40.28 10.43 -3.95
CA ALA A 49 -40.36 10.82 -5.35
C ALA A 49 -39.05 10.59 -6.13
N ALA A 50 -37.90 10.77 -5.47
CA ALA A 50 -36.61 10.49 -6.08
C ALA A 50 -36.43 8.99 -6.36
N ASP A 51 -36.81 8.13 -5.41
CA ASP A 51 -36.74 6.67 -5.53
C ASP A 51 -37.68 6.17 -6.64
N GLU A 52 -38.95 6.61 -6.65
CA GLU A 52 -39.92 6.25 -7.67
C GLU A 52 -39.49 6.63 -9.10
N LEU A 53 -38.81 7.75 -9.25
CA LEU A 53 -38.31 8.23 -10.54
C LEU A 53 -36.95 7.61 -10.90
N GLY A 54 -36.30 6.88 -9.99
CA GLY A 54 -34.93 6.38 -10.16
C GLY A 54 -33.91 7.52 -10.25
N TYR A 55 -34.17 8.66 -9.57
CA TYR A 55 -33.24 9.79 -9.52
C TYR A 55 -31.98 9.42 -8.76
N ARG A 56 -30.84 9.61 -9.39
CA ARG A 56 -29.54 9.52 -8.73
C ARG A 56 -29.00 10.93 -8.49
N PRO A 57 -28.73 11.32 -7.24
CA PRO A 57 -28.09 12.60 -6.98
C PRO A 57 -26.82 12.73 -7.79
N ASN A 58 -26.69 13.83 -8.53
CA ASN A 58 -25.46 14.12 -9.26
C ASN A 58 -24.37 14.46 -8.22
N ALA A 59 -23.42 13.52 -8.02
CA ALA A 59 -22.32 13.67 -7.07
C ALA A 59 -21.49 14.94 -7.36
N LEU A 60 -21.33 15.30 -8.64
CA LEU A 60 -20.65 16.52 -9.06
C LEU A 60 -21.38 17.79 -8.59
N ALA A 61 -22.71 17.82 -8.71
CA ALA A 61 -23.52 18.95 -8.25
C ALA A 61 -23.53 19.04 -6.70
N LYS A 62 -23.50 17.89 -6.02
CA LYS A 62 -23.37 17.83 -4.56
C LYS A 62 -22.01 18.37 -4.11
N SER A 63 -20.93 17.94 -4.74
CA SER A 63 -19.56 18.38 -4.42
C SER A 63 -19.37 19.89 -4.68
N MET A 64 -19.96 20.43 -5.75
CA MET A 64 -19.94 21.88 -6.03
C MET A 64 -20.64 22.71 -4.95
N ASN A 65 -21.70 22.18 -4.32
CA ASN A 65 -22.44 22.87 -3.28
C ASN A 65 -21.83 22.73 -1.88
N THR A 66 -21.19 21.58 -1.60
CA THR A 66 -20.62 21.29 -0.27
C THR A 66 -19.12 21.55 -0.20
N GLY A 67 -18.46 21.70 -1.35
CA GLY A 67 -16.99 21.76 -1.44
C GLY A 67 -16.30 20.41 -1.17
N ARG A 68 -17.08 19.32 -0.97
CA ARG A 68 -16.56 17.98 -0.65
C ARG A 68 -17.12 16.93 -1.60
N SER A 69 -16.25 16.04 -2.07
CA SER A 69 -16.64 14.90 -2.90
C SER A 69 -17.08 13.68 -2.06
N ASN A 70 -16.73 13.63 -0.78
CA ASN A 70 -16.76 12.45 0.08
C ASN A 70 -16.06 11.24 -0.57
N THR A 71 -14.99 11.50 -1.25
CA THR A 71 -14.15 10.48 -1.90
C THR A 71 -12.71 10.74 -1.54
N ILE A 72 -11.97 9.70 -1.22
CA ILE A 72 -10.52 9.73 -1.03
C ILE A 72 -9.83 8.90 -2.10
N GLY A 73 -8.64 9.29 -2.50
CA GLY A 73 -7.77 8.54 -3.39
C GLY A 73 -6.85 7.63 -2.61
N LEU A 74 -6.52 6.48 -3.19
CA LEU A 74 -5.50 5.57 -2.69
C LEU A 74 -4.61 5.16 -3.86
N VAL A 75 -3.32 5.49 -3.80
CA VAL A 75 -2.32 5.05 -4.76
C VAL A 75 -1.50 3.94 -4.11
N VAL A 76 -1.57 2.74 -4.70
CA VAL A 76 -0.82 1.56 -4.26
C VAL A 76 0.35 1.30 -5.19
N GLY A 77 1.42 0.69 -4.67
CA GLY A 77 2.61 0.37 -5.45
C GLY A 77 2.37 -0.76 -6.45
N ASP A 78 1.75 -1.85 -6.00
CA ASP A 78 1.49 -3.03 -6.84
C ASP A 78 0.21 -3.74 -6.38
N ILE A 79 -0.84 -3.65 -7.18
CA ILE A 79 -2.16 -4.23 -6.86
C ILE A 79 -2.12 -5.77 -6.81
N GLU A 80 -1.14 -6.41 -7.44
CA GLU A 80 -0.96 -7.86 -7.41
C GLU A 80 -0.28 -8.33 -6.12
N ASN A 81 0.40 -7.42 -5.41
CA ASN A 81 1.01 -7.76 -4.13
C ASN A 81 -0.05 -7.79 -3.00
N PRO A 82 -0.24 -8.94 -2.31
CA PRO A 82 -1.21 -9.08 -1.22
C PRO A 82 -1.08 -8.03 -0.11
N PHE A 83 0.12 -7.48 0.12
CA PHE A 83 0.34 -6.37 1.04
C PHE A 83 -0.61 -5.20 0.74
N PHE A 84 -0.63 -4.72 -0.51
CA PHE A 84 -1.46 -3.59 -0.88
C PHE A 84 -2.95 -3.90 -0.86
N ALA A 85 -3.36 -5.15 -1.16
CA ALA A 85 -4.75 -5.57 -1.05
C ALA A 85 -5.24 -5.53 0.42
N HIS A 86 -4.45 -6.01 1.37
CA HIS A 86 -4.77 -5.97 2.79
C HIS A 86 -4.76 -4.54 3.36
N ALA A 87 -3.78 -3.70 2.99
CA ALA A 87 -3.74 -2.29 3.38
C ALA A 87 -4.94 -1.51 2.81
N THR A 88 -5.29 -1.75 1.53
CA THR A 88 -6.48 -1.20 0.90
C THR A 88 -7.76 -1.59 1.67
N ARG A 89 -7.87 -2.84 2.12
CA ARG A 89 -9.02 -3.29 2.92
C ARG A 89 -9.13 -2.50 4.22
N GLY A 90 -8.02 -2.31 4.94
CA GLY A 90 -8.00 -1.51 6.17
C GLY A 90 -8.44 -0.06 5.93
N ALA A 91 -7.86 0.58 4.90
CA ALA A 91 -8.22 1.94 4.50
C ALA A 91 -9.69 2.06 4.09
N TRP A 92 -10.21 1.08 3.33
CA TRP A 92 -11.59 1.07 2.84
C TRP A 92 -12.62 0.94 3.97
N ASP A 93 -12.37 0.05 4.95
CA ASP A 93 -13.26 -0.14 6.09
C ASP A 93 -13.42 1.16 6.91
N VAL A 94 -12.31 1.86 7.15
CA VAL A 94 -12.29 3.15 7.85
C VAL A 94 -12.97 4.25 7.03
N ALA A 95 -12.65 4.38 5.75
CA ALA A 95 -13.24 5.36 4.86
C ALA A 95 -14.76 5.19 4.78
N ARG A 96 -15.22 3.96 4.54
CA ARG A 96 -16.63 3.61 4.45
C ARG A 96 -17.40 3.91 5.74
N ALA A 97 -16.84 3.58 6.89
CA ALA A 97 -17.45 3.87 8.19
C ALA A 97 -17.63 5.38 8.42
N ALA A 98 -16.77 6.22 7.83
CA ALA A 98 -16.84 7.67 7.85
C ALA A 98 -17.69 8.28 6.72
N GLY A 99 -18.29 7.46 5.84
CA GLY A 99 -19.13 7.91 4.72
C GLY A 99 -18.35 8.41 3.51
N TYR A 100 -17.11 7.92 3.33
CA TYR A 100 -16.26 8.20 2.17
C TYR A 100 -16.19 6.99 1.22
N ASP A 101 -16.21 7.29 -0.08
CA ASP A 101 -15.85 6.33 -1.12
C ASP A 101 -14.33 6.33 -1.33
N LEU A 102 -13.77 5.20 -1.80
CA LEU A 102 -12.36 5.03 -2.10
C LEU A 102 -12.15 4.79 -3.59
N ILE A 103 -11.27 5.58 -4.21
CA ILE A 103 -10.77 5.34 -5.57
C ILE A 103 -9.35 4.80 -5.45
N VAL A 104 -9.12 3.59 -5.95
CA VAL A 104 -7.81 2.94 -5.95
C VAL A 104 -7.16 3.11 -7.31
N SER A 105 -5.90 3.51 -7.33
CA SER A 105 -5.03 3.59 -8.50
C SER A 105 -3.75 2.81 -8.25
N ASN A 106 -3.18 2.20 -9.28
CA ASN A 106 -1.94 1.45 -9.22
C ASN A 106 -0.81 2.26 -9.85
N SER A 107 0.37 2.29 -9.21
CA SER A 107 1.55 2.99 -9.74
C SER A 107 2.61 2.06 -10.34
N ASP A 108 2.48 0.73 -10.15
CA ASP A 108 3.50 -0.26 -10.53
C ASP A 108 4.90 0.06 -9.97
N GLU A 109 4.94 0.84 -8.87
CA GLU A 109 6.18 1.39 -8.28
C GLU A 109 6.97 2.29 -9.25
N GLU A 110 6.30 2.83 -10.27
CA GLU A 110 6.87 3.72 -11.28
C GLU A 110 6.43 5.16 -11.05
N MET A 111 7.37 6.10 -10.99
CA MET A 111 7.09 7.52 -10.71
C MET A 111 6.17 8.17 -11.75
N GLY A 112 6.30 7.79 -13.03
CA GLY A 112 5.43 8.29 -14.09
C GLY A 112 3.97 7.86 -13.89
N ALA A 113 3.73 6.59 -13.57
CA ALA A 113 2.40 6.07 -13.29
C ALA A 113 1.82 6.63 -11.98
N GLU A 114 2.65 6.86 -10.95
CA GLU A 114 2.24 7.57 -9.74
C GLU A 114 1.75 8.99 -10.05
N SER A 115 2.50 9.72 -10.89
CA SER A 115 2.14 11.08 -11.31
C SER A 115 0.81 11.12 -12.05
N ASP A 116 0.59 10.19 -12.98
CA ASP A 116 -0.66 10.07 -13.72
C ASP A 116 -1.83 9.71 -12.79
N ALA A 117 -1.63 8.76 -11.88
CA ALA A 117 -2.63 8.37 -10.89
C ALA A 117 -3.05 9.54 -9.98
N ILE A 118 -2.08 10.29 -9.45
CA ILE A 118 -2.33 11.47 -8.61
C ILE A 118 -3.06 12.54 -9.42
N SER A 119 -2.64 12.82 -10.66
CA SER A 119 -3.32 13.78 -11.54
C SER A 119 -4.79 13.44 -11.75
N VAL A 120 -5.09 12.18 -12.06
CA VAL A 120 -6.47 11.70 -12.20
C VAL A 120 -7.29 11.89 -10.92
N LEU A 121 -6.71 11.58 -9.76
CA LEU A 121 -7.39 11.75 -8.47
C LEU A 121 -7.66 13.24 -8.15
N LEU A 122 -6.72 14.13 -8.46
CA LEU A 122 -6.90 15.57 -8.31
C LEU A 122 -7.99 16.11 -9.24
N ASP A 123 -8.03 15.65 -10.51
CA ASP A 123 -9.08 15.98 -11.47
C ASP A 123 -10.47 15.49 -11.02
N LYS A 124 -10.55 14.34 -10.35
CA LYS A 124 -11.77 13.83 -9.69
C LYS A 124 -12.12 14.60 -8.43
N ARG A 125 -11.28 15.53 -8.00
CA ARG A 125 -11.46 16.37 -6.80
C ARG A 125 -11.66 15.56 -5.53
N VAL A 126 -10.89 14.50 -5.35
CA VAL A 126 -10.89 13.75 -4.09
C VAL A 126 -10.57 14.66 -2.92
N ASP A 127 -11.11 14.38 -1.74
CA ASP A 127 -10.97 15.23 -0.55
C ASP A 127 -9.59 15.07 0.12
N GLY A 128 -8.88 13.98 -0.19
CA GLY A 128 -7.52 13.69 0.26
C GLY A 128 -6.98 12.44 -0.40
N ILE A 129 -5.69 12.19 -0.27
CA ILE A 129 -5.00 11.08 -0.96
C ILE A 129 -4.10 10.32 0.03
N LEU A 130 -4.21 8.97 -0.01
CA LEU A 130 -3.26 8.03 0.58
C LEU A 130 -2.31 7.58 -0.52
N VAL A 131 -1.01 7.55 -0.26
CA VAL A 131 0.00 7.12 -1.24
C VAL A 131 1.02 6.19 -0.58
N SER A 132 1.29 5.04 -1.20
CA SER A 132 2.54 4.33 -1.01
C SER A 132 3.51 4.83 -2.09
N PRO A 133 4.48 5.69 -1.76
CA PRO A 133 5.24 6.41 -2.77
C PRO A 133 6.12 5.47 -3.59
N ALA A 134 6.17 5.70 -4.89
CA ALA A 134 7.06 4.98 -5.81
C ALA A 134 8.54 5.28 -5.49
N SER A 135 8.82 6.50 -5.02
CA SER A 135 10.14 6.89 -4.52
C SER A 135 10.02 7.62 -3.19
N SER A 136 10.88 7.26 -2.23
CA SER A 136 11.03 7.97 -0.96
C SER A 136 11.93 9.22 -1.08
N ILE A 137 12.66 9.35 -2.18
CA ILE A 137 13.66 10.39 -2.45
C ILE A 137 13.07 11.46 -3.37
N GLU A 138 12.51 11.02 -4.51
CA GLU A 138 11.93 11.91 -5.50
C GLU A 138 10.47 12.21 -5.16
N THR A 139 10.21 13.39 -4.60
CA THR A 139 8.94 13.74 -3.98
C THR A 139 8.13 14.78 -4.75
N GLN A 140 8.56 15.18 -5.96
CA GLN A 140 7.93 16.25 -6.74
C GLN A 140 6.46 16.00 -7.01
N THR A 141 6.09 14.77 -7.33
CA THR A 141 4.70 14.38 -7.57
C THR A 141 3.84 14.52 -6.30
N LEU A 142 4.37 14.09 -5.16
CA LEU A 142 3.69 14.22 -3.87
C LEU A 142 3.52 15.70 -3.47
N GLN A 143 4.52 16.55 -3.78
CA GLN A 143 4.45 17.97 -3.51
C GLN A 143 3.28 18.63 -4.27
N THR A 144 2.92 18.18 -5.48
CA THR A 144 1.79 18.74 -6.24
C THR A 144 0.45 18.57 -5.49
N VAL A 145 0.28 17.51 -4.70
CA VAL A 145 -0.92 17.30 -3.86
C VAL A 145 -1.01 18.37 -2.78
N LEU A 146 0.13 18.67 -2.15
CA LEU A 146 0.23 19.69 -1.10
C LEU A 146 0.02 21.11 -1.65
N ASP A 147 0.59 21.39 -2.82
CA ASP A 147 0.49 22.70 -3.48
C ASP A 147 -0.96 23.07 -3.83
N VAL A 148 -1.80 22.10 -4.16
CA VAL A 148 -3.24 22.32 -4.39
C VAL A 148 -4.05 22.27 -3.08
N GLY A 149 -3.38 22.16 -1.93
CA GLY A 149 -4.00 22.19 -0.60
C GLY A 149 -4.81 20.94 -0.26
N ARG A 150 -4.50 19.79 -0.86
CA ARG A 150 -5.16 18.51 -0.53
C ARG A 150 -4.40 17.77 0.57
N PRO A 151 -5.08 17.24 1.58
CA PRO A 151 -4.49 16.35 2.57
C PRO A 151 -3.81 15.14 1.90
N LEU A 152 -2.59 14.85 2.34
CA LEU A 152 -1.78 13.72 1.90
C LEU A 152 -1.32 12.96 3.14
N VAL A 153 -1.44 11.63 3.10
CA VAL A 153 -0.85 10.72 4.09
C VAL A 153 -0.13 9.60 3.34
N LEU A 154 1.08 9.29 3.75
CA LEU A 154 1.85 8.20 3.20
C LEU A 154 1.63 6.91 4.01
N PHE A 155 1.79 5.77 3.37
CA PHE A 155 1.77 4.48 4.05
C PHE A 155 2.80 3.53 3.42
N ASP A 156 3.21 2.49 4.17
CA ASP A 156 4.28 1.55 3.79
C ASP A 156 5.67 2.18 3.73
N ARG A 157 5.78 3.33 3.08
CA ARG A 157 7.03 4.09 2.88
C ARG A 157 6.84 5.53 3.31
N CYS A 158 7.92 6.15 3.76
CA CYS A 158 7.98 7.59 4.04
C CYS A 158 8.65 8.35 2.90
N ALA A 159 8.48 9.65 2.91
CA ALA A 159 9.25 10.60 2.12
C ALA A 159 9.86 11.64 3.07
N PRO A 160 11.07 11.42 3.60
CA PRO A 160 11.65 12.25 4.67
C PRO A 160 11.80 13.73 4.32
N ALA A 161 11.84 14.06 3.02
CA ALA A 161 11.89 15.45 2.55
C ALA A 161 10.56 16.21 2.69
N LEU A 162 9.44 15.51 2.99
CA LEU A 162 8.11 16.10 3.12
C LEU A 162 7.63 16.09 4.57
N ASP A 163 7.03 17.21 5.02
CA ASP A 163 6.37 17.29 6.32
C ASP A 163 4.90 16.81 6.20
N VAL A 164 4.71 15.50 6.06
CA VAL A 164 3.41 14.85 5.91
C VAL A 164 3.28 13.65 6.84
N ASP A 165 2.04 13.33 7.21
CA ASP A 165 1.75 12.14 8.00
C ASP A 165 2.16 10.86 7.26
N ALA A 166 2.69 9.89 8.00
CA ALA A 166 3.02 8.58 7.45
C ALA A 166 2.73 7.45 8.43
N VAL A 167 2.30 6.30 7.92
CA VAL A 167 2.13 5.07 8.70
C VAL A 167 2.96 3.96 8.06
N VAL A 168 3.92 3.43 8.81
CA VAL A 168 4.84 2.38 8.36
C VAL A 168 4.93 1.26 9.37
N ALA A 169 5.35 0.08 8.94
CA ALA A 169 5.77 -0.96 9.86
C ALA A 169 7.19 -0.68 10.40
N ASP A 170 7.55 -1.22 11.55
CA ASP A 170 8.90 -1.09 12.12
C ASP A 170 9.88 -2.05 11.43
N ASN A 171 10.23 -1.69 10.18
CA ASN A 171 10.99 -2.54 9.27
C ASN A 171 12.42 -2.79 9.75
N GLU A 172 13.05 -1.82 10.41
CA GLU A 172 14.42 -1.98 10.91
C GLU A 172 14.48 -3.00 12.06
N VAL A 173 13.54 -2.91 13.00
CA VAL A 173 13.47 -3.86 14.13
C VAL A 173 13.13 -5.25 13.61
N GLY A 174 12.14 -5.37 12.71
CA GLY A 174 11.75 -6.66 12.14
C GLY A 174 12.89 -7.34 11.36
N ALA A 175 13.64 -6.59 10.58
CA ALA A 175 14.81 -7.13 9.86
C ALA A 175 15.95 -7.54 10.81
N PHE A 176 16.17 -6.74 11.86
CA PHE A 176 17.15 -7.08 12.89
C PHE A 176 16.78 -8.40 13.59
N GLU A 177 15.52 -8.63 13.93
CA GLU A 177 15.05 -9.86 14.56
C GLU A 177 15.20 -11.07 13.63
N LEU A 178 14.79 -10.95 12.35
CA LEU A 178 14.98 -12.03 11.35
C LEU A 178 16.45 -12.39 11.17
N ALA A 179 17.31 -11.38 11.03
CA ALA A 179 18.74 -11.60 10.87
C ALA A 179 19.37 -12.23 12.13
N THR A 180 18.96 -11.78 13.32
CA THR A 180 19.42 -12.33 14.59
C THR A 180 19.03 -13.80 14.72
N LEU A 181 17.80 -14.19 14.32
CA LEU A 181 17.36 -15.58 14.28
C LEU A 181 18.29 -16.44 13.40
N LEU A 182 18.61 -15.98 12.19
CA LEU A 182 19.48 -16.70 11.28
C LEU A 182 20.91 -16.81 11.81
N ILE A 183 21.45 -15.73 12.38
CA ILE A 183 22.78 -15.71 12.97
C ILE A 183 22.87 -16.64 14.19
N ALA A 184 21.83 -16.66 15.03
CA ALA A 184 21.73 -17.57 16.18
C ALA A 184 21.64 -19.04 15.75
N ALA A 185 21.02 -19.32 14.59
CA ALA A 185 21.01 -20.66 13.99
C ALA A 185 22.37 -21.07 13.39
N GLY A 186 23.37 -20.16 13.36
CA GLY A 186 24.72 -20.43 12.88
C GLY A 186 25.01 -19.95 11.46
N HIS A 187 24.07 -19.28 10.80
CA HIS A 187 24.33 -18.71 9.48
C HIS A 187 25.33 -17.56 9.55
N ARG A 188 26.28 -17.56 8.61
CA ARG A 188 27.31 -16.52 8.47
C ARG A 188 27.28 -15.86 7.10
N ARG A 189 26.71 -16.50 6.12
CA ARG A 189 26.53 -16.00 4.73
C ARG A 189 25.04 -15.87 4.47
N ILE A 190 24.53 -14.63 4.60
CA ILE A 190 23.11 -14.29 4.46
C ILE A 190 22.93 -13.40 3.23
N ALA A 191 21.97 -13.70 2.38
CA ALA A 191 21.58 -12.83 1.27
C ALA A 191 20.23 -12.19 1.54
N PHE A 192 20.07 -10.92 1.14
CA PHE A 192 18.80 -10.21 1.08
C PHE A 192 18.45 -9.96 -0.38
N ILE A 193 17.23 -10.31 -0.79
CA ILE A 193 16.74 -10.15 -2.18
C ILE A 193 15.53 -9.25 -2.19
N SER A 194 15.55 -8.21 -3.04
CA SER A 194 14.45 -7.26 -3.24
C SER A 194 14.29 -6.87 -4.70
N THR A 195 13.07 -6.49 -5.07
CA THR A 195 12.70 -6.04 -6.42
C THR A 195 12.86 -4.55 -6.64
N ILE A 196 13.17 -3.75 -5.60
CA ILE A 196 13.30 -2.31 -5.78
C ILE A 196 14.40 -1.95 -6.78
N ALA A 197 14.15 -0.89 -7.55
CA ALA A 197 15.13 -0.38 -8.49
C ALA A 197 16.30 0.29 -7.75
N HIS A 198 17.53 0.05 -8.23
CA HIS A 198 18.76 0.65 -7.74
C HIS A 198 19.79 0.71 -8.86
N ASP A 199 20.63 1.73 -8.88
CA ASP A 199 21.67 1.89 -9.89
C ASP A 199 22.94 1.12 -9.48
N GLY A 200 23.20 0.01 -10.18
CA GLY A 200 24.37 -0.83 -9.92
C GLY A 200 24.20 -1.80 -8.74
N ASP A 201 25.32 -2.30 -8.24
CA ASP A 201 25.35 -3.13 -7.03
C ASP A 201 25.20 -2.24 -5.78
N TYR A 202 24.47 -2.73 -4.79
CA TYR A 202 24.33 -2.03 -3.52
C TYR A 202 25.69 -1.90 -2.82
N VAL A 203 26.01 -0.69 -2.41
CA VAL A 203 27.14 -0.36 -1.55
C VAL A 203 26.61 0.13 -0.20
N ARG A 204 27.23 -0.31 0.88
CA ARG A 204 26.80 0.09 2.22
C ARG A 204 26.80 1.61 2.38
N GLY A 205 25.65 2.14 2.75
CA GLY A 205 25.41 3.58 2.86
C GLY A 205 24.66 4.20 1.68
N ASP A 206 24.38 3.43 0.62
CA ASP A 206 23.52 3.89 -0.45
C ASP A 206 22.15 4.25 0.06
N GLU A 207 21.62 5.38 -0.42
CA GLU A 207 20.24 5.78 -0.17
C GLU A 207 19.33 5.01 -1.12
N LEU A 208 18.33 4.31 -0.56
CA LEU A 208 17.40 3.50 -1.34
C LEU A 208 16.10 4.23 -1.62
N GLY A 209 15.59 4.09 -2.83
CA GLY A 209 14.31 4.69 -3.25
C GLY A 209 13.08 4.22 -2.45
N SER A 210 13.23 3.26 -1.54
CA SER A 210 12.19 2.75 -0.65
C SER A 210 12.69 2.75 0.80
N THR A 211 12.07 3.56 1.66
CA THR A 211 12.42 3.58 3.10
C THR A 211 12.13 2.24 3.77
N SER A 212 11.08 1.50 3.38
CA SER A 212 10.79 0.20 3.97
C SER A 212 11.90 -0.82 3.68
N VAL A 213 12.44 -0.84 2.45
CA VAL A 213 13.58 -1.71 2.12
C VAL A 213 14.87 -1.20 2.74
N GLY A 214 15.09 0.13 2.76
CA GLY A 214 16.24 0.74 3.42
C GLY A 214 16.32 0.38 4.90
N ASP A 215 15.21 0.49 5.62
CA ASP A 215 15.11 0.11 7.03
C ASP A 215 15.39 -1.40 7.22
N ARG A 216 14.89 -2.28 6.31
CA ARG A 216 15.18 -3.73 6.35
C ARG A 216 16.67 -4.02 6.15
N VAL A 217 17.29 -3.37 5.19
CA VAL A 217 18.74 -3.48 4.96
C VAL A 217 19.53 -2.98 6.20
N ALA A 218 19.14 -1.83 6.76
CA ALA A 218 19.77 -1.29 7.96
C ALA A 218 19.68 -2.25 9.15
N GLY A 219 18.51 -2.85 9.41
CA GLY A 219 18.31 -3.84 10.45
C GLY A 219 19.17 -5.10 10.27
N LEU A 220 19.25 -5.61 9.04
CA LEU A 220 20.10 -6.76 8.69
C LEU A 220 21.59 -6.45 8.93
N LEU A 221 22.08 -5.32 8.43
CA LEU A 221 23.47 -4.90 8.60
C LEU A 221 23.82 -4.70 10.09
N ARG A 222 22.94 -4.09 10.87
CA ARG A 222 23.12 -3.92 12.31
C ARG A 222 23.24 -5.26 13.05
N ALA A 223 22.45 -6.27 12.66
CA ALA A 223 22.57 -7.61 13.25
C ALA A 223 23.88 -8.29 12.87
N ALA A 224 24.34 -8.12 11.63
CA ALA A 224 25.63 -8.67 11.17
C ALA A 224 26.82 -8.01 11.87
N ASP A 225 26.82 -6.68 12.03
CA ASP A 225 27.89 -5.93 12.72
C ASP A 225 28.11 -6.38 14.19
N GLY A 226 27.03 -6.83 14.84
CA GLY A 226 27.10 -7.33 16.23
C GLY A 226 27.49 -8.80 16.34
N SER A 227 27.95 -9.44 15.27
CA SER A 227 28.15 -10.89 15.19
C SER A 227 29.42 -11.29 14.44
N GLU A 228 29.64 -12.61 14.30
CA GLU A 228 30.69 -13.19 13.45
C GLU A 228 30.22 -13.44 12.00
N ALA A 229 29.03 -12.94 11.61
CA ALA A 229 28.55 -13.08 10.24
C ALA A 229 29.40 -12.24 9.28
N SER A 230 29.56 -12.74 8.05
CA SER A 230 30.11 -11.93 6.97
C SER A 230 29.15 -10.80 6.62
N GLU A 231 29.62 -9.76 5.97
CA GLU A 231 28.76 -8.73 5.45
C GLU A 231 27.67 -9.35 4.55
N PRO A 232 26.38 -9.05 4.79
CA PRO A 232 25.29 -9.63 4.02
C PRO A 232 25.35 -9.24 2.54
N VAL A 233 24.98 -10.17 1.68
CA VAL A 233 24.91 -9.95 0.24
C VAL A 233 23.55 -9.32 -0.10
N ILE A 234 23.52 -8.03 -0.37
CA ILE A 234 22.31 -7.32 -0.75
C ILE A 234 22.12 -7.38 -2.26
N ARG A 235 20.98 -7.88 -2.72
CA ARG A 235 20.59 -7.96 -4.12
C ARG A 235 19.30 -7.20 -4.36
N LEU A 236 19.41 -6.08 -5.01
CA LEU A 236 18.32 -5.23 -5.48
C LEU A 236 18.04 -5.50 -6.96
N ASN A 237 17.11 -4.77 -7.58
CA ASN A 237 16.76 -4.92 -9.01
C ASN A 237 16.23 -6.31 -9.42
N ALA A 238 15.82 -7.16 -8.50
CA ALA A 238 15.40 -8.51 -8.87
C ALA A 238 14.15 -8.54 -9.77
N ARG A 239 13.38 -7.46 -9.88
CA ARG A 239 12.30 -7.29 -10.87
C ARG A 239 12.89 -7.24 -12.29
N ARG A 240 13.95 -6.43 -12.51
CA ARG A 240 14.62 -6.28 -13.82
C ARG A 240 15.45 -7.50 -14.20
N ASP A 241 16.22 -8.02 -13.23
CA ASP A 241 17.24 -9.03 -13.49
C ASP A 241 16.67 -10.46 -13.43
N GLY A 242 15.43 -10.61 -12.98
CA GLY A 242 14.77 -11.88 -12.71
C GLY A 242 15.12 -12.44 -11.32
N ILE A 243 14.11 -12.66 -10.48
CA ILE A 243 14.31 -13.18 -9.10
C ILE A 243 14.99 -14.55 -9.13
N ASP A 244 14.66 -15.39 -10.12
CA ASP A 244 15.28 -16.68 -10.33
C ASP A 244 16.78 -16.57 -10.65
N THR A 245 17.16 -15.67 -11.54
CA THR A 245 18.56 -15.39 -11.90
C THR A 245 19.34 -14.92 -10.68
N VAL A 246 18.80 -13.96 -9.95
CA VAL A 246 19.42 -13.43 -8.72
C VAL A 246 19.56 -14.54 -7.67
N THR A 247 18.50 -15.34 -7.46
CA THR A 247 18.52 -16.45 -6.51
C THR A 247 19.59 -17.49 -6.86
N ARG A 248 19.69 -17.88 -8.15
CA ARG A 248 20.73 -18.79 -8.64
C ARG A 248 22.12 -18.22 -8.37
N SER A 249 22.32 -16.92 -8.60
CA SER A 249 23.62 -16.27 -8.39
C SER A 249 24.08 -16.31 -6.93
N VAL A 250 23.20 -16.04 -5.98
CA VAL A 250 23.56 -16.04 -4.53
C VAL A 250 23.70 -17.45 -3.97
N LEU A 251 23.16 -18.47 -4.63
CA LEU A 251 23.27 -19.87 -4.26
C LEU A 251 24.39 -20.61 -5.01
N ALA A 252 25.17 -19.93 -5.85
CA ALA A 252 26.25 -20.52 -6.64
C ALA A 252 27.62 -20.37 -5.95
N GLY A 253 28.52 -21.32 -6.24
CA GLY A 253 29.92 -21.25 -5.85
C GLY A 253 30.21 -21.64 -4.37
N PRO A 254 31.49 -21.54 -3.95
CA PRO A 254 31.92 -21.96 -2.63
C PRO A 254 31.44 -21.00 -1.52
N ASP A 255 31.28 -19.72 -1.84
CA ASP A 255 30.81 -18.68 -0.90
C ASP A 255 29.30 -18.45 -0.95
N ARG A 256 28.53 -19.42 -1.44
CA ARG A 256 27.09 -19.32 -1.55
C ARG A 256 26.42 -18.93 -0.22
N ALA A 257 25.31 -18.19 -0.33
CA ALA A 257 24.49 -17.91 0.82
C ALA A 257 23.93 -19.20 1.43
N THR A 258 23.92 -19.29 2.75
CA THR A 258 23.31 -20.41 3.49
C THR A 258 21.91 -20.05 4.02
N ALA A 259 21.56 -18.75 3.99
CA ALA A 259 20.24 -18.27 4.29
C ALA A 259 19.86 -17.09 3.38
N ILE A 260 18.57 -16.99 3.05
CA ILE A 260 18.01 -15.89 2.24
C ILE A 260 16.90 -15.23 3.04
N ILE A 261 16.93 -13.89 3.07
CA ILE A 261 15.85 -13.03 3.51
C ILE A 261 15.20 -12.44 2.25
N ALA A 262 13.94 -12.77 1.98
CA ALA A 262 13.17 -12.16 0.91
C ALA A 262 12.46 -10.90 1.39
N SER A 263 12.47 -9.83 0.58
CA SER A 263 11.90 -8.54 0.96
C SER A 263 10.38 -8.57 1.16
N ASP A 264 9.69 -9.50 0.54
CA ASP A 264 8.24 -9.64 0.61
C ASP A 264 7.81 -11.06 0.20
N SER A 265 6.51 -11.33 0.30
CA SER A 265 5.96 -12.67 0.04
C SER A 265 6.02 -13.10 -1.43
N LEU A 266 6.01 -12.16 -2.39
CA LEU A 266 6.13 -12.49 -3.81
C LEU A 266 7.56 -12.88 -4.18
N VAL A 267 8.53 -12.11 -3.67
CA VAL A 267 9.97 -12.45 -3.80
C VAL A 267 10.23 -13.80 -3.15
N ALA A 268 9.70 -14.04 -1.95
CA ALA A 268 9.89 -15.30 -1.25
C ALA A 268 9.32 -16.50 -2.03
N LEU A 269 8.17 -16.34 -2.67
CA LEU A 269 7.56 -17.40 -3.49
C LEU A 269 8.43 -17.74 -4.71
N ALA A 270 8.99 -16.73 -5.37
CA ALA A 270 9.87 -16.94 -6.50
C ALA A 270 11.20 -17.58 -6.07
N VAL A 271 11.79 -17.11 -4.96
CA VAL A 271 12.98 -17.72 -4.34
C VAL A 271 12.72 -19.18 -3.96
N PHE A 272 11.59 -19.48 -3.32
CA PHE A 272 11.19 -20.84 -2.94
C PHE A 272 11.10 -21.76 -4.16
N ARG A 273 10.49 -21.30 -5.26
CA ARG A 273 10.41 -22.06 -6.52
C ARG A 273 11.81 -22.35 -7.08
N THR A 274 12.67 -21.32 -7.14
CA THR A 274 14.02 -21.45 -7.70
C THR A 274 14.89 -22.41 -6.87
N ILE A 275 14.79 -22.37 -5.53
CA ILE A 275 15.48 -23.33 -4.67
C ILE A 275 15.06 -24.77 -5.01
N ARG A 276 13.75 -25.01 -5.18
CA ARG A 276 13.25 -26.35 -5.55
C ARG A 276 13.66 -26.78 -6.94
N GLU A 277 13.69 -25.88 -7.93
CA GLU A 277 14.19 -26.15 -9.28
C GLU A 277 15.67 -26.52 -9.29
N LEU A 278 16.47 -25.96 -8.37
CA LEU A 278 17.88 -26.31 -8.19
C LEU A 278 18.06 -27.67 -7.49
N GLY A 279 16.98 -28.32 -7.05
CA GLY A 279 17.04 -29.57 -6.28
C GLY A 279 17.54 -29.37 -4.85
N LEU A 280 17.57 -28.13 -4.35
CA LEU A 280 17.95 -27.80 -2.99
C LEU A 280 16.75 -27.92 -2.05
N GLU A 281 17.00 -28.29 -0.79
CA GLU A 281 15.97 -28.46 0.22
C GLU A 281 16.05 -27.33 1.28
N ILE A 282 14.88 -26.77 1.60
CA ILE A 282 14.70 -25.87 2.72
C ILE A 282 14.25 -26.73 3.92
N PRO A 283 14.84 -26.56 5.11
CA PRO A 283 15.96 -25.68 5.44
C PRO A 283 17.33 -26.37 5.31
N ARG A 284 17.40 -27.62 4.85
CA ARG A 284 18.61 -28.43 4.87
C ARG A 284 19.79 -27.77 4.14
N ASP A 285 19.57 -27.33 2.90
CA ASP A 285 20.63 -26.78 2.04
C ASP A 285 20.70 -25.25 2.10
N VAL A 286 19.55 -24.61 2.38
CA VAL A 286 19.43 -23.16 2.53
C VAL A 286 18.22 -22.84 3.41
N SER A 287 18.37 -21.96 4.39
CA SER A 287 17.28 -21.39 5.16
C SER A 287 16.61 -20.27 4.39
N LEU A 288 15.28 -20.18 4.46
CA LEU A 288 14.50 -19.11 3.82
C LEU A 288 13.60 -18.44 4.85
N VAL A 289 13.71 -17.11 4.96
CA VAL A 289 12.79 -16.29 5.73
C VAL A 289 12.27 -15.13 4.88
N SER A 290 11.14 -14.56 5.24
CA SER A 290 10.51 -13.49 4.45
C SER A 290 9.85 -12.46 5.34
N PHE A 291 9.57 -11.29 4.77
CA PHE A 291 8.52 -10.42 5.26
C PHE A 291 7.18 -10.89 4.69
N ASP A 292 6.10 -10.51 5.38
CA ASP A 292 4.69 -10.82 5.11
C ASP A 292 4.28 -12.28 5.35
N ASP A 293 3.23 -12.43 6.14
CA ASP A 293 2.57 -13.72 6.40
C ASP A 293 1.48 -13.99 5.35
N ALA A 294 1.90 -14.31 4.12
CA ALA A 294 0.97 -14.72 3.08
C ALA A 294 0.52 -16.17 3.30
N ASP A 295 -0.72 -16.51 2.90
CA ASP A 295 -1.34 -17.83 3.12
C ASP A 295 -0.43 -18.99 2.70
N TRP A 296 0.27 -18.84 1.56
CA TRP A 296 1.14 -19.88 1.04
C TRP A 296 2.33 -20.18 1.97
N THR A 297 2.81 -19.23 2.76
CA THR A 297 3.96 -19.41 3.66
C THR A 297 3.67 -20.40 4.79
N ALA A 298 2.41 -20.50 5.20
CA ALA A 298 1.96 -21.41 6.25
C ALA A 298 1.66 -22.84 5.76
N ILE A 299 1.33 -23.01 4.47
CA ILE A 299 0.86 -24.30 3.92
C ILE A 299 1.95 -25.04 3.14
N THR A 300 3.10 -24.42 2.87
CA THR A 300 4.23 -25.10 2.23
C THR A 300 4.91 -26.10 3.16
N THR A 301 5.70 -27.00 2.57
CA THR A 301 6.56 -27.92 3.32
C THR A 301 8.01 -27.69 2.87
N PRO A 302 8.83 -27.13 3.79
CA PRO A 302 8.50 -26.64 5.12
C PRO A 302 7.66 -25.34 5.07
N ALA A 303 6.92 -25.06 6.14
CA ALA A 303 6.29 -23.75 6.34
C ALA A 303 7.37 -22.69 6.58
N ILE A 304 7.18 -21.50 6.02
CA ILE A 304 8.19 -20.44 5.99
C ILE A 304 8.08 -19.54 7.22
N THR A 305 9.22 -19.33 7.89
CA THR A 305 9.38 -18.33 8.96
C THR A 305 9.27 -16.94 8.38
N VAL A 306 8.42 -16.10 8.96
CA VAL A 306 8.15 -14.75 8.43
C VAL A 306 8.12 -13.69 9.52
N MET A 307 8.45 -12.46 9.13
CA MET A 307 8.13 -11.25 9.89
C MET A 307 6.77 -10.74 9.39
N ALA A 308 5.72 -10.99 10.19
CA ALA A 308 4.37 -10.59 9.88
C ALA A 308 4.15 -9.10 10.16
N GLN A 309 3.77 -8.35 9.15
CA GLN A 309 3.44 -6.94 9.26
C GLN A 309 1.96 -6.76 9.64
N PRO A 310 1.60 -5.72 10.41
CA PRO A 310 0.20 -5.39 10.73
C PRO A 310 -0.46 -4.63 9.55
N ILE A 311 -0.50 -5.27 8.38
CA ILE A 311 -0.80 -4.63 7.08
C ILE A 311 -2.17 -3.96 7.08
N TYR A 312 -3.19 -4.64 7.60
CA TYR A 312 -4.53 -4.07 7.72
C TYR A 312 -4.52 -2.78 8.55
N GLU A 313 -3.80 -2.78 9.68
CA GLU A 313 -3.72 -1.63 10.58
C GLU A 313 -2.91 -0.47 9.96
N VAL A 314 -1.91 -0.76 9.13
CA VAL A 314 -1.19 0.26 8.33
C VAL A 314 -2.19 1.05 7.48
N GLY A 315 -3.01 0.36 6.69
CA GLY A 315 -4.03 1.01 5.86
C GLY A 315 -5.11 1.72 6.67
N ALA A 316 -5.59 1.07 7.73
CA ALA A 316 -6.64 1.62 8.59
C ALA A 316 -6.19 2.90 9.31
N GLU A 317 -4.97 2.91 9.89
CA GLU A 317 -4.46 4.10 10.59
C GLU A 317 -4.14 5.23 9.61
N ALA A 318 -3.57 4.92 8.42
CA ALA A 318 -3.36 5.92 7.38
C ALA A 318 -4.68 6.61 6.99
N ALA A 319 -5.77 5.85 6.83
CA ALA A 319 -7.09 6.41 6.53
C ALA A 319 -7.64 7.25 7.71
N ARG A 320 -7.45 6.82 8.96
CA ARG A 320 -7.85 7.63 10.13
C ARG A 320 -7.10 8.97 10.16
N MET A 321 -5.79 8.95 9.89
CA MET A 321 -4.98 10.17 9.82
C MET A 321 -5.47 11.09 8.71
N LEU A 322 -5.70 10.56 7.50
CA LEU A 322 -6.20 11.33 6.37
C LEU A 322 -7.55 11.98 6.68
N LEU A 323 -8.49 11.25 7.28
CA LEU A 323 -9.80 11.77 7.65
C LEU A 323 -9.72 12.88 8.70
N ARG A 324 -8.79 12.79 9.68
CA ARG A 324 -8.51 13.90 10.62
C ARG A 324 -8.03 15.15 9.86
N ARG A 325 -7.12 15.00 8.91
CA ARG A 325 -6.63 16.12 8.08
C ARG A 325 -7.75 16.73 7.22
N ILE A 326 -8.60 15.91 6.61
CA ILE A 326 -9.78 16.37 5.87
C ILE A 326 -10.77 17.11 6.77
N ALA A 327 -10.91 16.68 8.04
CA ALA A 327 -11.76 17.36 9.03
C ALA A 327 -11.18 18.69 9.52
N GLY A 328 -9.93 19.02 9.15
CA GLY A 328 -9.30 20.31 9.47
C GLY A 328 -8.25 20.25 10.57
N ASP A 329 -7.80 19.08 10.96
CA ASP A 329 -6.63 18.94 11.85
C ASP A 329 -5.39 19.55 11.19
N ARG A 330 -4.78 20.52 11.89
CA ARG A 330 -3.57 21.26 11.47
C ARG A 330 -2.39 21.01 12.41
N GLY A 331 -2.46 19.98 13.25
CA GLY A 331 -1.35 19.57 14.08
C GLY A 331 -0.09 19.23 13.24
N PRO A 332 1.08 19.11 13.88
CA PRO A 332 2.31 18.73 13.19
C PRO A 332 2.14 17.37 12.49
N ALA A 333 2.92 17.13 11.45
CA ALA A 333 2.98 15.82 10.81
C ALA A 333 3.47 14.76 11.79
N ALA A 334 2.90 13.57 11.71
CA ALA A 334 3.21 12.47 12.58
C ALA A 334 3.58 11.22 11.77
N GLN A 335 4.69 10.58 12.15
CA GLN A 335 5.05 9.27 11.64
C GLN A 335 4.66 8.20 12.67
N VAL A 336 3.74 7.32 12.29
CA VAL A 336 3.33 6.18 13.11
C VAL A 336 4.09 4.94 12.65
N ARG A 337 4.84 4.32 13.57
CA ARG A 337 5.52 3.04 13.35
C ARG A 337 4.76 1.94 14.06
N LEU A 338 4.30 0.93 13.32
CA LEU A 338 3.56 -0.19 13.86
C LEU A 338 4.49 -1.40 14.05
N PRO A 339 4.44 -2.07 15.21
CA PRO A 339 5.29 -3.22 15.48
C PRO A 339 4.93 -4.39 14.58
N GLN A 340 5.93 -5.18 14.22
CA GLN A 340 5.80 -6.43 13.50
C GLN A 340 5.85 -7.62 14.47
N SER A 341 5.58 -8.82 13.97
CA SER A 341 5.61 -10.06 14.78
C SER A 341 6.39 -11.14 14.05
N LEU A 342 7.41 -11.69 14.69
CA LEU A 342 8.15 -12.84 14.18
C LEU A 342 7.29 -14.12 14.35
N LEU A 343 7.02 -14.81 13.25
CA LEU A 343 6.35 -16.09 13.22
C LEU A 343 7.37 -17.18 12.82
N GLU A 344 7.97 -17.80 13.81
CA GLU A 344 8.91 -18.89 13.58
C GLU A 344 8.18 -20.15 13.13
N ARG A 345 8.68 -20.72 12.02
CA ARG A 345 8.18 -21.98 11.42
C ARG A 345 9.35 -22.91 11.13
N ALA A 346 9.23 -23.76 10.12
CA ALA A 346 10.16 -24.87 9.88
C ALA A 346 11.23 -24.58 8.80
N SER A 347 11.36 -23.33 8.33
CA SER A 347 12.25 -22.99 7.21
C SER A 347 13.65 -22.55 7.60
N VAL A 348 14.01 -22.64 8.90
CA VAL A 348 15.33 -22.28 9.43
C VAL A 348 15.93 -23.49 10.14
N ALA A 349 17.18 -23.80 9.82
CA ALA A 349 18.00 -24.80 10.51
C ALA A 349 19.47 -24.41 10.44
N PRO A 350 20.34 -24.94 11.30
CA PRO A 350 21.78 -24.71 11.20
C PRO A 350 22.32 -25.07 9.82
N PRO A 351 23.23 -24.24 9.25
CA PRO A 351 23.82 -24.52 7.95
C PRO A 351 24.64 -25.82 8.00
N HIS A 352 24.52 -26.65 6.96
CA HIS A 352 25.44 -27.77 6.80
C HIS A 352 26.83 -27.25 6.48
N SER A 353 27.85 -27.88 7.11
CA SER A 353 29.28 -27.59 6.96
C SER A 353 29.76 -27.79 5.53
#